data_411f4b3de3ed26e7ce04f324b0e6c86a
#
_entry.id   411f4b3de3ed26e7ce04f324b0e6c86a
#
_cell.length_a   1.000
_cell.length_b   1.000
_cell.length_c   1.000
_cell.angle_alpha   90.00
_cell.angle_beta   90.00
_cell.angle_gamma   90.00
#
_symmetry.space_group_name_H-M   'P 1'
#
loop_
_entity.id
_entity.type
_entity.pdbx_description
1 polymer ?
#
loop_
_entity_poly.entity_id
_entity_poly.type
_entity_poly.pdbx_seq_one_letter_code
_entity_poly.pdbx_strand_id
1 'polypeptide(L)'
;MAERIEEKYIISYAEYQRISHSIKQVLVPDKNGKNGKYSICSLYFDDVFNTALREKEDGNAVHIKFRIRTYNGENKSIRLERKTKRGIVTEKHSALIDEALLDAILKGESIPEDQECFGLVSEMQAKGFKPAVTVKYDREAYVMPQLGIRVTFDMNVDSLTPHKNTLFGETIGGIPAISRNSIILEIKYTDRCPSFIRKCCQNTGMQLSVSKYALCRHRGEDYNL
;
A
#
# COMPACT_ATOMS: atom_id res chain seq x y z
N MET A 1 9.22 21.32 -3.56
CA MET A 1 8.20 20.30 -3.93
C MET A 1 7.00 20.48 -3.02
N ALA A 2 5.78 20.53 -3.57
CA ALA A 2 4.59 20.64 -2.74
C ALA A 2 4.43 19.38 -1.86
N GLU A 3 4.15 19.58 -0.59
CA GLU A 3 4.00 18.53 0.39
C GLU A 3 2.72 17.72 0.12
N ARG A 4 2.83 16.39 0.09
CA ARG A 4 1.69 15.51 -0.11
C ARG A 4 1.22 14.94 1.22
N ILE A 5 0.05 15.35 1.64
CA ILE A 5 -0.60 14.92 2.88
C ILE A 5 -1.43 13.66 2.61
N GLU A 6 -1.43 12.73 3.57
CA GLU A 6 -2.17 11.47 3.53
C GLU A 6 -2.89 11.27 4.86
N GLU A 7 -4.22 11.27 4.81
CA GLU A 7 -5.09 10.93 5.94
C GLU A 7 -5.70 9.56 5.70
N LYS A 8 -5.83 8.74 6.76
CA LYS A 8 -6.44 7.41 6.70
C LYS A 8 -7.42 7.24 7.84
N TYR A 9 -8.51 6.53 7.55
CA TYR A 9 -9.57 6.22 8.51
C TYR A 9 -10.05 4.79 8.30
N ILE A 10 -10.42 4.11 9.39
CA ILE A 10 -11.23 2.91 9.32
C ILE A 10 -12.68 3.34 9.41
N ILE A 11 -13.45 3.00 8.39
CA ILE A 11 -14.86 3.34 8.26
C ILE A 11 -15.71 2.08 8.11
N SER A 12 -16.98 2.18 8.47
CA SER A 12 -17.97 1.12 8.25
C SER A 12 -18.39 1.01 6.79
N TYR A 13 -19.01 -0.09 6.41
CA TYR A 13 -19.58 -0.27 5.08
C TYR A 13 -20.67 0.77 4.75
N ALA A 14 -21.48 1.16 5.74
CA ALA A 14 -22.51 2.20 5.55
C ALA A 14 -21.89 3.57 5.24
N GLU A 15 -20.82 3.93 5.94
CA GLU A 15 -20.06 5.15 5.65
C GLU A 15 -19.41 5.10 4.27
N TYR A 16 -18.83 3.95 3.89
CA TYR A 16 -18.30 3.76 2.54
C TYR A 16 -19.36 4.01 1.47
N GLN A 17 -20.54 3.44 1.59
CA GLN A 17 -21.62 3.65 0.62
C GLN A 17 -21.98 5.14 0.48
N ARG A 18 -22.16 5.84 1.60
CA ARG A 18 -22.47 7.27 1.62
C ARG A 18 -21.34 8.11 1.01
N ILE A 19 -20.10 7.88 1.45
CA ILE A 19 -18.93 8.65 1.00
C ILE A 19 -18.65 8.38 -0.48
N SER A 20 -18.65 7.11 -0.91
CA SER A 20 -18.40 6.76 -2.30
C SER A 20 -19.46 7.34 -3.25
N HIS A 21 -20.73 7.37 -2.83
CA HIS A 21 -21.79 8.02 -3.60
C HIS A 21 -21.49 9.51 -3.79
N SER A 22 -21.11 10.22 -2.72
CA SER A 22 -20.77 11.65 -2.78
C SER A 22 -19.52 11.93 -3.60
N ILE A 23 -18.48 11.10 -3.45
CA ILE A 23 -17.20 11.23 -4.17
C ILE A 23 -17.37 11.02 -5.68
N LYS A 24 -18.22 10.10 -6.11
CA LYS A 24 -18.53 9.84 -7.53
C LYS A 24 -19.15 11.03 -8.24
N GLN A 25 -19.73 11.96 -7.53
CA GLN A 25 -20.31 13.17 -8.13
C GLN A 25 -19.27 14.26 -8.43
N VAL A 26 -18.10 14.20 -7.78
CA VAL A 26 -17.09 15.26 -7.83
C VAL A 26 -15.72 14.81 -8.31
N LEU A 27 -15.42 13.52 -8.26
CA LEU A 27 -14.16 12.94 -8.68
C LEU A 27 -14.38 11.91 -9.80
N VAL A 28 -13.37 11.72 -10.64
CA VAL A 28 -13.42 10.71 -11.70
C VAL A 28 -12.75 9.41 -11.22
N PRO A 29 -13.18 8.23 -11.72
CA PRO A 29 -12.51 6.97 -11.42
C PRO A 29 -11.04 7.00 -11.84
N ASP A 30 -10.17 6.38 -11.04
CA ASP A 30 -8.76 6.19 -11.39
C ASP A 30 -8.64 5.31 -12.63
N LYS A 31 -7.84 5.76 -13.61
CA LYS A 31 -7.61 5.06 -14.89
C LYS A 31 -6.91 3.70 -14.76
N ASN A 32 -6.30 3.39 -13.60
CA ASN A 32 -5.54 2.17 -13.39
C ASN A 32 -6.41 0.92 -13.18
N GLY A 33 -7.72 1.04 -13.25
CA GLY A 33 -8.64 -0.09 -13.10
C GLY A 33 -9.95 0.11 -13.84
N LYS A 34 -10.72 -0.95 -14.01
CA LYS A 34 -12.07 -0.87 -14.60
C LYS A 34 -12.99 -0.10 -13.64
N ASN A 35 -13.44 1.08 -14.05
CA ASN A 35 -14.24 2.00 -13.22
C ASN A 35 -13.57 2.34 -11.87
N GLY A 36 -12.24 2.49 -11.87
CA GLY A 36 -11.47 2.80 -10.66
C GLY A 36 -11.27 1.63 -9.70
N LYS A 37 -11.67 0.41 -10.08
CA LYS A 37 -11.58 -0.79 -9.23
C LYS A 37 -10.49 -1.74 -9.72
N TYR A 38 -9.65 -2.19 -8.80
CA TYR A 38 -8.57 -3.16 -9.05
C TYR A 38 -8.08 -3.78 -7.75
N SER A 39 -7.56 -5.00 -7.85
CA SER A 39 -6.88 -5.63 -6.73
C SER A 39 -5.40 -5.25 -6.69
N ILE A 40 -4.84 -5.22 -5.49
CA ILE A 40 -3.42 -4.96 -5.27
C ILE A 40 -2.86 -6.09 -4.42
N CYS A 41 -1.73 -6.63 -4.87
CA CYS A 41 -0.93 -7.53 -4.09
C CYS A 41 0.46 -6.94 -3.87
N SER A 42 0.98 -7.02 -2.65
CA SER A 42 2.29 -6.45 -2.30
C SER A 42 3.03 -7.38 -1.35
N LEU A 43 4.15 -7.92 -1.80
CA LEU A 43 5.10 -8.67 -0.99
C LEU A 43 6.05 -7.68 -0.32
N TYR A 44 5.99 -7.57 0.99
CA TYR A 44 6.86 -6.71 1.79
C TYR A 44 8.08 -7.47 2.29
N PHE A 45 9.17 -6.73 2.45
CA PHE A 45 10.44 -7.22 2.95
C PHE A 45 10.78 -6.59 4.30
N ASP A 46 11.44 -7.36 5.14
CA ASP A 46 11.98 -6.91 6.41
C ASP A 46 13.24 -7.74 6.77
N ASP A 47 14.02 -7.27 7.73
CA ASP A 47 15.13 -8.04 8.26
C ASP A 47 14.68 -9.02 9.37
N VAL A 48 15.61 -9.80 9.89
CA VAL A 48 15.36 -10.78 10.96
C VAL A 48 14.95 -10.13 12.29
N PHE A 49 15.22 -8.83 12.45
CA PHE A 49 14.88 -8.06 13.65
C PHE A 49 13.54 -7.33 13.52
N ASN A 50 12.85 -7.45 12.37
CA ASN A 50 11.63 -6.70 12.05
C ASN A 50 11.83 -5.18 12.11
N THR A 51 12.98 -4.70 11.64
CA THR A 51 13.35 -3.28 11.73
C THR A 51 12.34 -2.37 11.04
N ALA A 52 11.87 -2.71 9.82
CA ALA A 52 10.89 -1.90 9.10
C ALA A 52 9.50 -1.87 9.79
N LEU A 53 9.16 -2.91 10.57
CA LEU A 53 7.95 -2.94 11.39
C LEU A 53 8.13 -2.03 12.62
N ARG A 54 9.18 -2.26 13.41
CA ARG A 54 9.48 -1.53 14.66
C ARG A 54 9.66 -0.04 14.42
N GLU A 55 10.47 0.37 13.42
CA GLU A 55 10.65 1.78 13.09
C GLU A 55 9.33 2.52 12.88
N LYS A 56 8.33 1.83 12.33
CA LYS A 56 7.00 2.40 12.12
C LYS A 56 6.19 2.47 13.41
N GLU A 57 6.28 1.47 14.28
CA GLU A 57 5.52 1.37 15.54
C GLU A 57 6.08 2.30 16.59
N ASP A 58 7.39 2.36 16.71
CA ASP A 58 8.11 3.25 17.63
C ASP A 58 8.02 4.73 17.21
N GLY A 59 7.39 5.02 16.05
CA GLY A 59 7.24 6.38 15.56
C GLY A 59 8.55 7.04 15.13
N ASN A 60 9.56 6.24 14.77
CA ASN A 60 10.85 6.74 14.33
C ASN A 60 10.72 7.76 13.20
N ALA A 61 11.49 8.85 13.29
CA ALA A 61 11.46 9.93 12.30
C ALA A 61 11.83 9.46 10.89
N VAL A 62 12.65 8.40 10.79
CA VAL A 62 13.05 7.78 9.52
C VAL A 62 12.65 6.32 9.51
N HIS A 63 11.91 5.91 8.49
CA HIS A 63 11.61 4.50 8.27
C HIS A 63 11.56 4.18 6.78
N ILE A 64 12.03 2.98 6.44
CA ILE A 64 12.17 2.49 5.08
C ILE A 64 11.32 1.23 4.92
N LYS A 65 10.62 1.12 3.79
CA LYS A 65 9.87 -0.08 3.42
C LYS A 65 10.15 -0.46 1.99
N PHE A 66 10.50 -1.71 1.78
CA PHE A 66 10.61 -2.32 0.47
C PHE A 66 9.42 -3.23 0.20
N ARG A 67 8.95 -3.23 -1.03
CA ARG A 67 7.91 -4.16 -1.48
C ARG A 67 7.99 -4.43 -2.97
N ILE A 68 7.57 -5.61 -3.37
CA ILE A 68 7.23 -5.93 -4.76
C ILE A 68 5.71 -5.88 -4.88
N ARG A 69 5.20 -5.20 -5.91
CA ARG A 69 3.77 -4.98 -6.11
C ARG A 69 3.31 -5.41 -7.48
N THR A 70 2.15 -6.08 -7.50
CA THR A 70 1.39 -6.43 -8.71
C THR A 70 -0.04 -5.90 -8.62
N TYR A 71 -0.73 -5.88 -9.74
CA TYR A 71 -2.11 -5.43 -9.87
C TYR A 71 -2.94 -6.49 -10.56
N ASN A 72 -4.17 -6.73 -10.09
CA ASN A 72 -5.13 -7.70 -10.63
C ASN A 72 -4.58 -9.13 -10.76
N GLY A 73 -3.57 -9.50 -9.98
CA GLY A 73 -2.90 -10.79 -10.11
C GLY A 73 -2.14 -11.00 -11.42
N GLU A 74 -1.86 -9.92 -12.16
CA GLU A 74 -1.19 -9.97 -13.45
C GLU A 74 0.31 -9.74 -13.33
N ASN A 75 1.10 -10.36 -14.21
CA ASN A 75 2.55 -10.19 -14.31
C ASN A 75 2.99 -9.03 -15.22
N LYS A 76 2.05 -8.35 -15.88
CA LYS A 76 2.33 -7.27 -16.83
C LYS A 76 3.05 -6.05 -16.22
N SER A 77 2.93 -5.83 -14.91
CA SER A 77 3.53 -4.70 -14.23
C SER A 77 3.94 -5.08 -12.82
N ILE A 78 5.10 -5.71 -12.72
CA ILE A 78 5.73 -6.03 -11.45
C ILE A 78 6.61 -4.85 -11.05
N ARG A 79 6.41 -4.27 -9.87
CA ARG A 79 7.15 -3.09 -9.41
C ARG A 79 7.89 -3.37 -8.12
N LEU A 80 9.22 -3.23 -8.13
CA LEU A 80 10.00 -3.09 -6.91
C LEU A 80 9.92 -1.64 -6.45
N GLU A 81 9.52 -1.41 -5.20
CA GLU A 81 9.31 -0.08 -4.64
C GLU A 81 10.03 0.06 -3.30
N ARG A 82 10.76 1.17 -3.11
CA ARG A 82 11.23 1.65 -1.82
C ARG A 82 10.47 2.90 -1.43
N LYS A 83 9.88 2.91 -0.24
CA LYS A 83 9.27 4.09 0.36
C LYS A 83 10.08 4.47 1.60
N THR A 84 10.70 5.64 1.58
CA THR A 84 11.39 6.23 2.72
C THR A 84 10.53 7.36 3.25
N LYS A 85 10.27 7.37 4.55
CA LYS A 85 9.64 8.51 5.24
C LYS A 85 10.67 9.11 6.18
N ARG A 86 10.83 10.44 6.12
CA ARG A 86 11.69 11.26 7.00
C ARG A 86 10.83 12.36 7.60
N GLY A 87 10.36 12.17 8.83
CA GLY A 87 9.35 13.05 9.43
C GLY A 87 8.09 13.12 8.55
N ILE A 88 7.80 14.31 8.00
CA ILE A 88 6.67 14.54 7.10
C ILE A 88 6.96 14.21 5.64
N VAL A 89 8.24 14.21 5.23
CA VAL A 89 8.66 13.98 3.84
C VAL A 89 8.60 12.50 3.50
N THR A 90 8.02 12.18 2.37
CA THR A 90 7.99 10.82 1.81
C THR A 90 8.63 10.79 0.44
N GLU A 91 9.68 9.99 0.30
CA GLU A 91 10.32 9.67 -0.97
C GLU A 91 9.89 8.29 -1.43
N LYS A 92 9.68 8.14 -2.73
CA LYS A 92 9.35 6.86 -3.34
C LYS A 92 10.24 6.64 -4.56
N HIS A 93 10.99 5.54 -4.53
CA HIS A 93 11.69 5.00 -5.69
C HIS A 93 10.97 3.76 -6.19
N SER A 94 10.87 3.59 -7.50
CA SER A 94 10.13 2.47 -8.10
C SER A 94 10.78 2.09 -9.41
N ALA A 95 11.08 0.81 -9.59
CA ALA A 95 11.57 0.22 -10.83
C ALA A 95 10.61 -0.86 -11.31
N LEU A 96 10.45 -1.01 -12.62
CA LEU A 96 9.78 -2.16 -13.23
C LEU A 96 10.76 -3.33 -13.23
N ILE A 97 10.25 -4.53 -12.91
CA ILE A 97 11.01 -5.78 -12.98
C ILE A 97 10.20 -6.83 -13.75
N ASP A 98 10.88 -7.76 -14.36
CA ASP A 98 10.29 -8.95 -14.94
C ASP A 98 10.26 -10.13 -13.97
N GLU A 99 9.76 -11.28 -14.40
CA GLU A 99 9.70 -12.47 -13.56
C GLU A 99 11.08 -13.07 -13.25
N ALA A 100 12.06 -12.93 -14.15
CA ALA A 100 13.41 -13.43 -13.92
C ALA A 100 14.11 -12.62 -12.82
N LEU A 101 14.00 -11.29 -12.85
CA LEU A 101 14.49 -10.41 -11.78
C LEU A 101 13.74 -10.65 -10.46
N LEU A 102 12.42 -10.88 -10.52
CA LEU A 102 11.65 -11.26 -9.34
C LEU A 102 12.21 -12.53 -8.69
N ASP A 103 12.48 -13.56 -9.48
CA ASP A 103 13.01 -14.83 -8.99
C ASP A 103 14.42 -14.66 -8.37
N ALA A 104 15.31 -13.92 -9.02
CA ALA A 104 16.64 -13.58 -8.51
C ALA A 104 16.57 -12.82 -7.17
N ILE A 105 15.70 -11.80 -7.09
CA ILE A 105 15.49 -11.02 -5.86
C ILE A 105 14.99 -11.90 -4.71
N LEU A 106 14.03 -12.77 -4.98
CA LEU A 106 13.45 -13.65 -3.94
C LEU A 106 14.44 -14.71 -3.44
N LYS A 107 15.36 -15.17 -4.29
CA LYS A 107 16.44 -16.09 -3.93
C LYS A 107 17.63 -15.37 -3.26
N GLY A 108 17.66 -14.03 -3.30
CA GLY A 108 18.80 -13.24 -2.81
C GLY A 108 20.03 -13.27 -3.72
N GLU A 109 19.83 -13.61 -4.99
CA GLU A 109 20.87 -13.62 -6.01
C GLU A 109 21.28 -12.19 -6.41
N SER A 110 22.54 -12.00 -6.84
CA SER A 110 22.98 -10.74 -7.41
C SER A 110 22.30 -10.51 -8.77
N ILE A 111 22.00 -9.25 -9.07
CA ILE A 111 21.44 -8.85 -10.35
C ILE A 111 22.44 -7.98 -11.12
N PRO A 112 22.35 -7.89 -12.46
CA PRO A 112 23.22 -7.05 -13.26
C PRO A 112 23.16 -5.56 -12.87
N GLU A 113 24.31 -4.88 -12.91
CA GLU A 113 24.44 -3.45 -12.50
C GLU A 113 23.70 -2.49 -13.42
N ASP A 114 23.47 -2.86 -14.68
CA ASP A 114 22.75 -2.08 -15.68
C ASP A 114 21.22 -2.09 -15.49
N GLN A 115 20.70 -2.90 -14.55
CA GLN A 115 19.28 -2.94 -14.25
C GLN A 115 18.83 -1.70 -13.45
N GLU A 116 17.71 -1.09 -13.85
CA GLU A 116 17.13 0.09 -13.17
C GLU A 116 16.91 -0.15 -11.66
N CYS A 117 16.64 -1.39 -11.28
CA CYS A 117 16.39 -1.78 -9.88
C CYS A 117 17.66 -2.11 -9.10
N PHE A 118 18.87 -2.11 -9.71
CA PHE A 118 20.11 -2.55 -9.06
C PHE A 118 20.36 -1.87 -7.72
N GLY A 119 20.29 -0.53 -7.65
CA GLY A 119 20.50 0.20 -6.41
C GLY A 119 19.50 -0.14 -5.31
N LEU A 120 18.23 -0.41 -5.68
CA LEU A 120 17.21 -0.82 -4.73
C LEU A 120 17.46 -2.23 -4.19
N VAL A 121 17.86 -3.16 -5.06
CA VAL A 121 18.15 -4.55 -4.68
C VAL A 121 19.40 -4.61 -3.81
N SER A 122 20.48 -3.91 -4.20
CA SER A 122 21.73 -3.84 -3.42
C SER A 122 21.49 -3.27 -2.02
N GLU A 123 20.69 -2.20 -1.88
CA GLU A 123 20.33 -1.65 -0.56
C GLU A 123 19.53 -2.67 0.27
N MET A 124 18.58 -3.35 -0.34
CA MET A 124 17.73 -4.34 0.33
C MET A 124 18.56 -5.54 0.82
N GLN A 125 19.49 -6.04 -0.01
CA GLN A 125 20.40 -7.13 0.33
C GLN A 125 21.40 -6.74 1.42
N ALA A 126 22.00 -5.55 1.32
CA ALA A 126 22.92 -5.04 2.34
C ALA A 126 22.26 -4.91 3.72
N LYS A 127 20.95 -4.65 3.76
CA LYS A 127 20.14 -4.60 5.00
C LYS A 127 19.67 -5.99 5.46
N GLY A 128 19.93 -7.04 4.71
CA GLY A 128 19.47 -8.40 5.03
C GLY A 128 17.95 -8.57 4.92
N PHE A 129 17.27 -7.76 4.12
CA PHE A 129 15.83 -7.80 3.96
C PHE A 129 15.41 -9.04 3.17
N LYS A 130 14.41 -9.75 3.72
CA LYS A 130 13.82 -10.97 3.15
C LYS A 130 12.29 -10.82 3.07
N PRO A 131 11.61 -11.63 2.26
CA PRO A 131 10.16 -11.66 2.22
C PRO A 131 9.56 -11.87 3.62
N ALA A 132 8.69 -10.95 4.06
CA ALA A 132 8.14 -10.92 5.42
C ALA A 132 6.63 -11.18 5.46
N VAL A 133 5.85 -10.58 4.56
CA VAL A 133 4.40 -10.78 4.45
C VAL A 133 3.92 -10.34 3.07
N THR A 134 2.93 -11.04 2.54
CA THR A 134 2.16 -10.56 1.37
C THR A 134 0.86 -9.93 1.83
N VAL A 135 0.61 -8.70 1.38
CA VAL A 135 -0.60 -7.91 1.65
C VAL A 135 -1.44 -7.84 0.40
N LYS A 136 -2.65 -8.38 0.43
CA LYS A 136 -3.63 -8.32 -0.65
C LYS A 136 -4.83 -7.49 -0.23
N TYR A 137 -5.40 -6.70 -1.14
CA TYR A 137 -6.63 -5.95 -0.90
C TYR A 137 -7.26 -5.49 -2.21
N ASP A 138 -8.56 -5.23 -2.15
CA ASP A 138 -9.32 -4.64 -3.24
C ASP A 138 -9.36 -3.12 -3.06
N ARG A 139 -9.16 -2.38 -4.13
CA ARG A 139 -9.18 -0.92 -4.12
C ARG A 139 -10.22 -0.37 -5.06
N GLU A 140 -10.99 0.59 -4.57
CA GLU A 140 -11.76 1.53 -5.38
C GLU A 140 -11.13 2.92 -5.23
N ALA A 141 -10.80 3.58 -6.34
CA ALA A 141 -10.03 4.82 -6.35
C ALA A 141 -10.64 5.90 -7.24
N TYR A 142 -10.65 7.13 -6.72
CA TYR A 142 -11.13 8.32 -7.40
C TYR A 142 -10.09 9.43 -7.36
N VAL A 143 -10.00 10.21 -8.42
CA VAL A 143 -8.97 11.24 -8.57
C VAL A 143 -9.54 12.56 -9.09
N MET A 144 -8.90 13.65 -8.71
CA MET A 144 -9.02 14.98 -9.31
C MET A 144 -7.60 15.48 -9.59
N PRO A 145 -7.03 15.16 -10.77
CA PRO A 145 -5.63 15.43 -11.09
C PRO A 145 -5.27 16.91 -10.98
N GLN A 146 -6.19 17.80 -11.35
CA GLN A 146 -5.99 19.27 -11.34
C GLN A 146 -5.66 19.82 -9.95
N LEU A 147 -6.16 19.17 -8.90
CA LEU A 147 -5.94 19.55 -7.50
C LEU A 147 -5.03 18.54 -6.75
N GLY A 148 -4.44 17.57 -7.45
CA GLY A 148 -3.61 16.55 -6.83
C GLY A 148 -4.34 15.67 -5.80
N ILE A 149 -5.68 15.57 -5.92
CA ILE A 149 -6.51 14.82 -4.96
C ILE A 149 -6.67 13.38 -5.42
N ARG A 150 -6.58 12.47 -4.45
CA ARG A 150 -6.92 11.07 -4.61
C ARG A 150 -7.61 10.55 -3.36
N VAL A 151 -8.79 9.96 -3.55
CA VAL A 151 -9.55 9.26 -2.50
C VAL A 151 -9.60 7.77 -2.86
N THR A 152 -9.26 6.90 -1.91
CA THR A 152 -9.29 5.46 -2.11
C THR A 152 -10.01 4.76 -0.97
N PHE A 153 -10.72 3.69 -1.32
CA PHE A 153 -11.34 2.75 -0.40
C PHE A 153 -10.65 1.40 -0.58
N ASP A 154 -10.00 0.91 0.47
CA ASP A 154 -9.32 -0.37 0.47
C ASP A 154 -10.12 -1.35 1.33
N MET A 155 -10.55 -2.43 0.70
CA MET A 155 -11.43 -3.47 1.24
C MET A 155 -10.72 -4.82 1.24
N ASN A 156 -11.20 -5.76 2.03
CA ASN A 156 -10.68 -7.13 2.05
C ASN A 156 -9.17 -7.18 2.23
N VAL A 157 -8.67 -6.47 3.26
CA VAL A 157 -7.23 -6.45 3.53
C VAL A 157 -6.83 -7.77 4.16
N ASP A 158 -6.07 -8.56 3.41
CA ASP A 158 -5.63 -9.90 3.81
C ASP A 158 -4.12 -9.98 3.98
N SER A 159 -3.71 -10.70 5.01
CA SER A 159 -2.36 -11.17 5.26
C SER A 159 -2.17 -12.55 4.66
N LEU A 160 -1.15 -12.70 3.82
CA LEU A 160 -0.80 -13.95 3.13
C LEU A 160 0.65 -14.32 3.44
N THR A 161 0.95 -15.60 3.38
CA THR A 161 2.33 -16.09 3.46
C THR A 161 3.19 -15.43 2.37
N PRO A 162 4.42 -14.98 2.70
CA PRO A 162 5.30 -14.31 1.75
C PRO A 162 5.87 -15.32 0.73
N HIS A 163 5.24 -15.42 -0.44
CA HIS A 163 5.63 -16.33 -1.51
C HIS A 163 5.36 -15.72 -2.88
N LYS A 164 6.16 -16.10 -3.91
CA LYS A 164 5.97 -15.62 -5.29
C LYS A 164 4.55 -15.82 -5.80
N ASN A 165 4.00 -17.03 -5.59
CA ASN A 165 2.66 -17.36 -6.08
C ASN A 165 1.55 -16.51 -5.48
N THR A 166 1.76 -15.90 -4.30
CA THR A 166 0.79 -15.00 -3.70
C THR A 166 0.70 -13.63 -4.40
N LEU A 167 1.67 -13.32 -5.27
CA LEU A 167 1.64 -12.09 -6.08
C LEU A 167 0.72 -12.21 -7.30
N PHE A 168 0.43 -13.43 -7.76
CA PHE A 168 -0.25 -13.68 -9.01
C PHE A 168 -1.50 -14.55 -8.81
N GLY A 169 -2.49 -14.33 -9.67
CA GLY A 169 -3.71 -15.12 -9.68
C GLY A 169 -4.68 -14.85 -8.53
N GLU A 170 -5.69 -15.73 -8.41
CA GLU A 170 -6.61 -15.73 -7.29
C GLU A 170 -5.97 -16.46 -6.11
N THR A 171 -5.54 -15.70 -5.12
CA THR A 171 -4.96 -16.26 -3.90
C THR A 171 -6.07 -16.60 -2.93
N ILE A 172 -6.25 -17.89 -2.66
CA ILE A 172 -7.19 -18.40 -1.65
C ILE A 172 -6.45 -18.52 -0.31
N GLY A 173 -7.10 -18.19 0.81
CA GLY A 173 -6.60 -18.51 2.16
C GLY A 173 -5.87 -17.38 2.89
N GLY A 174 -6.11 -16.13 2.54
CA GLY A 174 -5.61 -14.99 3.32
C GLY A 174 -6.31 -14.87 4.68
N ILE A 175 -5.56 -14.46 5.71
CA ILE A 175 -6.11 -14.13 7.03
C ILE A 175 -6.50 -12.65 7.00
N PRO A 176 -7.76 -12.29 7.33
CA PRO A 176 -8.16 -10.89 7.43
C PRO A 176 -7.28 -10.13 8.41
N ALA A 177 -6.71 -9.01 7.98
CA ALA A 177 -5.94 -8.12 8.83
C ALA A 177 -6.80 -7.06 9.52
N ILE A 178 -8.03 -6.87 9.04
CA ILE A 178 -9.09 -6.05 9.64
C ILE A 178 -10.43 -6.76 9.43
N SER A 179 -11.44 -6.37 10.20
CA SER A 179 -12.81 -6.90 10.01
C SER A 179 -13.26 -6.75 8.55
N ARG A 180 -13.98 -7.76 8.02
CA ARG A 180 -14.55 -7.73 6.66
C ARG A 180 -15.55 -6.58 6.43
N ASN A 181 -16.14 -6.07 7.51
CA ASN A 181 -17.05 -4.92 7.47
C ASN A 181 -16.32 -3.57 7.58
N SER A 182 -15.00 -3.60 7.77
CA SER A 182 -14.15 -2.40 7.88
C SER A 182 -13.49 -2.08 6.55
N ILE A 183 -13.44 -0.80 6.22
CA ILE A 183 -12.87 -0.29 4.99
C ILE A 183 -11.85 0.80 5.35
N ILE A 184 -10.69 0.77 4.71
CA ILE A 184 -9.68 1.82 4.89
C ILE A 184 -9.96 2.92 3.85
N LEU A 185 -10.47 4.05 4.33
CA LEU A 185 -10.55 5.29 3.56
C LEU A 185 -9.19 5.99 3.62
N GLU A 186 -8.61 6.32 2.47
CA GLU A 186 -7.38 7.10 2.36
C GLU A 186 -7.61 8.33 1.48
N ILE A 187 -7.31 9.51 2.02
CA ILE A 187 -7.45 10.79 1.34
C ILE A 187 -6.05 11.35 1.15
N LYS A 188 -5.65 11.56 -0.11
CA LYS A 188 -4.36 12.19 -0.48
C LYS A 188 -4.63 13.50 -1.17
N TYR A 189 -3.91 14.53 -0.76
CA TYR A 189 -3.98 15.85 -1.36
C TYR A 189 -2.64 16.57 -1.22
N THR A 190 -2.46 17.62 -2.02
CA THR A 190 -1.29 18.49 -1.95
C THR A 190 -1.72 19.77 -1.25
N ASP A 191 -0.90 20.21 -0.28
CA ASP A 191 -1.09 21.44 0.47
C ASP A 191 -2.35 21.42 1.36
N ARG A 192 -3.53 21.63 0.85
CA ARG A 192 -4.78 21.72 1.60
C ARG A 192 -5.91 20.90 0.99
N CYS A 193 -6.59 20.10 1.83
CA CYS A 193 -7.80 19.41 1.40
C CYS A 193 -8.94 20.39 1.18
N PRO A 194 -9.53 20.49 -0.02
CA PRO A 194 -10.66 21.37 -0.30
C PRO A 194 -11.88 21.03 0.58
N SER A 195 -12.63 22.09 0.97
CA SER A 195 -13.78 21.93 1.87
C SER A 195 -14.86 20.99 1.33
N PHE A 196 -15.08 20.98 0.01
CA PHE A 196 -16.05 20.06 -0.60
C PHE A 196 -15.62 18.60 -0.49
N ILE A 197 -14.31 18.28 -0.62
CA ILE A 197 -13.80 16.94 -0.39
C ILE A 197 -13.94 16.53 1.08
N ARG A 198 -13.62 17.45 2.01
CA ARG A 198 -13.82 17.20 3.45
C ARG A 198 -15.27 16.90 3.78
N LYS A 199 -16.23 17.63 3.19
CA LYS A 199 -17.67 17.37 3.36
C LYS A 199 -18.06 16.00 2.82
N CYS A 200 -17.61 15.63 1.60
CA CYS A 200 -17.87 14.31 1.02
C CYS A 200 -17.29 13.18 1.87
N CYS A 201 -16.07 13.36 2.40
CA CYS A 201 -15.34 12.35 3.17
C CYS A 201 -15.60 12.43 4.69
N GLN A 202 -16.56 13.25 5.14
CA GLN A 202 -16.90 13.33 6.56
C GLN A 202 -17.31 11.95 7.07
N ASN A 203 -16.64 11.50 8.13
CA ASN A 203 -16.83 10.18 8.73
C ASN A 203 -16.67 10.25 10.24
N THR A 204 -17.13 9.21 10.93
CA THR A 204 -16.95 8.99 12.36
C THR A 204 -15.88 7.92 12.63
N GLY A 205 -15.23 7.45 11.55
CA GLY A 205 -14.23 6.41 11.62
C GLY A 205 -12.98 6.80 12.41
N MET A 206 -12.33 5.81 12.95
CA MET A 206 -11.08 6.00 13.68
C MET A 206 -9.95 6.37 12.72
N GLN A 207 -9.20 7.41 13.05
CA GLN A 207 -8.01 7.78 12.28
C GLN A 207 -6.94 6.70 12.41
N LEU A 208 -6.45 6.20 11.27
CA LEU A 208 -5.49 5.11 11.21
C LEU A 208 -4.07 5.65 11.00
N SER A 209 -3.23 5.53 12.01
CA SER A 209 -1.79 5.82 11.88
C SER A 209 -0.99 4.63 11.34
N VAL A 210 -1.54 3.42 11.43
CA VAL A 210 -0.88 2.16 11.10
C VAL A 210 -0.88 1.92 9.59
N SER A 211 0.11 1.18 9.11
CA SER A 211 0.19 0.79 7.69
C SER A 211 -0.43 -0.59 7.49
N LYS A 212 -0.96 -0.87 6.28
CA LYS A 212 -1.40 -2.21 5.90
C LYS A 212 -0.33 -3.29 6.13
N TYR A 213 0.95 -2.94 5.97
CA TYR A 213 2.07 -3.82 6.31
C TYR A 213 2.02 -4.22 7.79
N ALA A 214 1.95 -3.25 8.71
CA ALA A 214 1.90 -3.55 10.15
C ALA A 214 0.61 -4.32 10.50
N LEU A 215 -0.56 -3.90 9.99
CA LEU A 215 -1.82 -4.64 10.18
C LEU A 215 -1.71 -6.12 9.78
N CYS A 216 -1.10 -6.40 8.63
CA CYS A 216 -0.92 -7.77 8.16
C CYS A 216 0.15 -8.54 8.91
N ARG A 217 1.16 -7.89 9.48
CA ARG A 217 2.18 -8.53 10.33
C ARG A 217 1.57 -8.99 11.65
N HIS A 218 0.73 -8.18 12.28
CA HIS A 218 0.02 -8.50 13.52
C HIS A 218 -1.33 -9.21 13.27
N ARG A 219 -1.75 -9.36 11.99
CA ARG A 219 -3.03 -9.99 11.64
C ARG A 219 -4.24 -9.37 12.37
N GLY A 220 -4.14 -8.08 12.71
CA GLY A 220 -5.17 -7.33 13.42
C GLY A 220 -5.27 -7.60 14.94
N GLU A 221 -4.48 -8.53 15.49
CA GLU A 221 -4.58 -8.94 16.89
C GLU A 221 -4.29 -7.81 17.88
N ASP A 222 -3.32 -6.93 17.56
CA ASP A 222 -2.89 -5.85 18.47
C ASP A 222 -3.73 -4.57 18.35
N TYR A 223 -4.65 -4.48 17.40
CA TYR A 223 -5.35 -3.23 17.10
C TYR A 223 -6.84 -3.25 17.39
N ASN A 224 -7.43 -4.37 17.78
CA ASN A 224 -8.88 -4.54 18.05
C ASN A 224 -9.78 -3.95 16.92
N LEU A 225 -9.40 -4.11 15.65
CA LEU A 225 -10.01 -3.52 14.46
C LEU A 225 -10.99 -4.44 13.73
#